data_64b20a9490a0cbb5463e32ca9270d35a
#
_entry.id   64b20a9490a0cbb5463e32ca9270d35a
#
_cell.length_a   1.000
_cell.length_b   1.000
_cell.length_c   1.000
_cell.angle_alpha   90.00
_cell.angle_beta   90.00
_cell.angle_gamma   90.00
#
_symmetry.space_group_name_H-M   'P 1'
#
loop_
_entity.id
_entity.type
_entity.pdbx_description
1 polymer ?
#
loop_
_entity_poly.entity_id
_entity_poly.type
_entity_poly.pdbx_seq_one_letter_code
_entity_poly.pdbx_strand_id
1 'polypeptide(L)'
;MIVVRDVFQIKYGRAKDAVSLWKEGRMFFAKAGFQNNSRLLTDLVGESYTLVLETTWDNLTAYEASFAKMMSAEFYEDWRKWYDKFVPLVDSGRREIFKLVE
;
A
#
# COMPACT_ATOMS: atom_id res chain seq x y z
N MET A 1 18.40 4.23 -3.95
CA MET A 1 16.99 4.41 -3.59
C MET A 1 16.11 3.57 -4.50
N ILE A 2 15.07 3.00 -3.94
CA ILE A 2 14.13 2.16 -4.69
C ILE A 2 12.72 2.73 -4.57
N VAL A 3 11.90 2.45 -5.59
CA VAL A 3 10.48 2.77 -5.61
C VAL A 3 9.71 1.45 -5.67
N VAL A 4 8.81 1.26 -4.72
CA VAL A 4 7.95 0.08 -4.67
C VAL A 4 6.54 0.48 -5.07
N ARG A 5 5.96 -0.24 -6.01
CA ARG A 5 4.56 -0.07 -6.42
C ARG A 5 3.79 -1.34 -6.13
N ASP A 6 2.84 -1.22 -5.24
CA ASP A 6 1.83 -2.27 -5.03
C ASP A 6 0.63 -1.92 -5.90
N VAL A 7 0.39 -2.70 -6.94
CA VAL A 7 -0.64 -2.46 -7.94
C VAL A 7 -1.79 -3.42 -7.69
N PHE A 8 -2.96 -2.86 -7.38
CA PHE A 8 -4.14 -3.65 -7.06
C PHE A 8 -5.20 -3.47 -8.14
N GLN A 9 -5.79 -4.57 -8.56
CA GLN A 9 -7.00 -4.56 -9.35
C GLN A 9 -8.19 -4.61 -8.39
N ILE A 10 -8.88 -3.50 -8.29
CA ILE A 10 -10.04 -3.36 -7.40
C ILE A 10 -11.27 -3.94 -8.08
N LYS A 11 -12.16 -4.52 -7.30
CA LYS A 11 -13.43 -5.02 -7.80
C LYS A 11 -14.23 -3.91 -8.46
N TYR A 12 -14.90 -4.25 -9.55
CA TYR A 12 -15.68 -3.30 -10.33
C TYR A 12 -16.68 -2.55 -9.44
N GLY A 13 -16.66 -1.23 -9.52
CA GLY A 13 -17.53 -0.36 -8.73
C GLY A 13 -17.09 -0.10 -7.30
N ARG A 14 -15.96 -0.65 -6.85
CA ARG A 14 -15.51 -0.53 -5.45
C ARG A 14 -14.31 0.41 -5.27
N ALA A 15 -13.95 1.19 -6.30
CA ALA A 15 -12.79 2.07 -6.22
C ALA A 15 -12.90 3.12 -5.12
N LYS A 16 -14.05 3.72 -4.93
CA LYS A 16 -14.28 4.71 -3.88
C LYS A 16 -14.03 4.14 -2.48
N ASP A 17 -14.54 2.95 -2.24
CA ASP A 17 -14.37 2.26 -0.96
C ASP A 17 -12.90 1.94 -0.71
N ALA A 18 -12.19 1.46 -1.74
CA ALA A 18 -10.78 1.14 -1.64
C ALA A 18 -9.93 2.39 -1.38
N VAL A 19 -10.20 3.48 -2.07
CA VAL A 19 -9.47 4.75 -1.87
C VAL A 19 -9.70 5.29 -0.46
N SER A 20 -10.94 5.28 0.02
CA SER A 20 -11.25 5.74 1.38
C SER A 20 -10.53 4.90 2.43
N LEU A 21 -10.50 3.59 2.24
CA LEU A 21 -9.83 2.67 3.16
C LEU A 21 -8.31 2.91 3.17
N TRP A 22 -7.70 3.14 2.02
CA TRP A 22 -6.26 3.43 1.94
C TRP A 22 -5.91 4.80 2.51
N LYS A 23 -6.77 5.81 2.38
CA LYS A 23 -6.56 7.09 3.06
C LYS A 23 -6.53 6.92 4.58
N GLU A 24 -7.45 6.13 5.10
CA GLU A 24 -7.47 5.75 6.51
C GLU A 24 -6.22 4.97 6.89
N GLY A 25 -5.84 3.99 6.07
CA GLY A 25 -4.66 3.17 6.28
C GLY A 25 -3.37 3.98 6.33
N ARG A 26 -3.21 4.95 5.44
CA ARG A 26 -2.03 5.83 5.44
C ARG A 26 -1.91 6.62 6.73
N MET A 27 -3.00 7.15 7.23
CA MET A 27 -3.01 7.87 8.52
C MET A 27 -2.64 6.94 9.68
N PHE A 28 -3.18 5.74 9.66
CA PHE A 28 -2.89 4.70 10.65
C PHE A 28 -1.41 4.31 10.64
N PHE A 29 -0.83 4.08 9.47
CA PHE A 29 0.58 3.73 9.32
C PHE A 29 1.48 4.89 9.79
N ALA A 30 1.12 6.13 9.49
CA ALA A 30 1.87 7.30 9.94
C ALA A 30 1.91 7.40 11.46
N LYS A 31 0.79 7.15 12.13
CA LYS A 31 0.71 7.14 13.60
C LYS A 31 1.56 6.04 14.22
N ALA A 32 1.70 4.92 13.53
CA ALA A 32 2.52 3.80 13.98
C ALA A 32 4.03 4.02 13.76
N GLY A 33 4.42 5.16 13.18
CA GLY A 33 5.82 5.51 12.97
C GLY A 33 6.42 5.01 11.66
N PHE A 34 5.60 4.58 10.70
CA PHE A 34 6.08 4.27 9.37
C PHE A 34 6.33 5.55 8.59
N GLN A 35 7.33 5.51 7.70
CA GLN A 35 7.65 6.66 6.87
C GLN A 35 6.45 7.06 5.99
N ASN A 36 6.21 8.37 5.93
CA ASN A 36 5.07 8.90 5.19
C ASN A 36 5.48 9.43 3.81
N ASN A 37 6.19 8.62 3.04
CA ASN A 37 6.60 8.93 1.67
C ASN A 37 5.83 8.10 0.65
N SER A 38 4.57 7.88 0.92
CA SER A 38 3.70 7.09 0.05
C SER A 38 2.80 7.97 -0.80
N ARG A 39 2.47 7.49 -1.99
CA ARG A 39 1.49 8.11 -2.87
C ARG A 39 0.44 7.08 -3.25
N LEU A 40 -0.80 7.53 -3.33
CA LEU A 40 -1.90 6.73 -3.87
C LEU A 40 -2.23 7.22 -5.25
N LEU A 41 -2.29 6.30 -6.21
CA LEU A 41 -2.60 6.60 -7.60
C LEU A 41 -3.80 5.75 -8.01
N THR A 42 -4.68 6.34 -8.80
CA THR A 42 -5.77 5.60 -9.43
C THR A 42 -5.68 5.79 -10.93
N ASP A 43 -6.25 4.86 -11.67
CA ASP A 43 -6.25 4.96 -13.13
C ASP A 43 -6.99 6.21 -13.59
N LEU A 44 -6.40 6.93 -14.52
CA LEU A 44 -7.06 7.97 -15.28
C LEU A 44 -7.29 7.48 -16.71
N VAL A 45 -6.28 6.86 -17.27
CA VAL A 45 -6.31 6.17 -18.56
C VAL A 45 -5.60 4.84 -18.37
N GLY A 46 -6.17 3.75 -18.84
CA GLY A 46 -5.63 2.41 -18.71
C GLY A 46 -6.67 1.45 -18.16
N GLU A 47 -6.22 0.42 -17.48
CA GLU A 47 -7.11 -0.57 -16.90
C GLU A 47 -7.95 0.05 -15.78
N SER A 48 -9.27 -0.05 -15.90
CA SER A 48 -10.21 0.54 -14.94
C SER A 48 -10.09 -0.11 -13.57
N TYR A 49 -10.34 0.69 -12.52
CA TYR A 49 -10.30 0.23 -11.12
C TYR A 49 -8.92 -0.26 -10.68
N THR A 50 -7.87 0.40 -11.17
CA THR A 50 -6.50 0.16 -10.71
C THR A 50 -6.15 1.13 -9.57
N LEU A 51 -5.65 0.59 -8.48
CA LEU A 51 -5.15 1.37 -7.35
C LEU A 51 -3.68 1.03 -7.15
N VAL A 52 -2.84 2.06 -7.08
CA VAL A 52 -1.41 1.88 -6.86
C VAL A 52 -0.99 2.58 -5.58
N LEU A 53 -0.34 1.84 -4.71
CA LEU A 53 0.40 2.41 -3.59
C LEU A 53 1.87 2.47 -3.98
N GLU A 54 2.40 3.68 -4.08
CA GLU A 54 3.82 3.88 -4.40
C GLU A 54 4.56 4.37 -3.17
N THR A 55 5.62 3.67 -2.82
CA THR A 55 6.48 4.04 -1.68
C THR A 55 7.93 4.11 -2.12
N THR A 56 8.71 4.95 -1.45
CA THR A 56 10.13 5.14 -1.72
C THR A 56 10.94 4.74 -0.50
N TRP A 57 12.01 4.00 -0.70
CA TRP A 57 12.87 3.47 0.35
C TRP A 57 14.34 3.68 0.00
N ASP A 58 15.19 3.80 1.01
CA ASP A 58 16.63 3.97 0.79
C ASP A 58 17.23 2.78 0.04
N ASN A 59 16.81 1.57 0.41
CA ASN A 59 17.27 0.32 -0.19
C ASN A 59 16.31 -0.82 0.14
N LEU A 60 16.58 -1.97 -0.42
CA LEU A 60 15.75 -3.15 -0.22
C LEU A 60 15.74 -3.63 1.24
N THR A 61 16.86 -3.51 1.93
CA THR A 61 16.98 -3.89 3.34
C THR A 61 16.04 -3.06 4.21
N ALA A 62 15.99 -1.74 3.98
CA ALA A 62 15.08 -0.86 4.69
C ALA A 62 13.61 -1.22 4.43
N TYR A 63 13.30 -1.56 3.19
CA TYR A 63 11.95 -1.99 2.83
C TYR A 63 11.57 -3.30 3.55
N GLU A 64 12.45 -4.29 3.53
CA GLU A 64 12.21 -5.56 4.21
C GLU A 64 12.06 -5.40 5.73
N ALA A 65 12.83 -4.51 6.34
CA ALA A 65 12.74 -4.22 7.76
C ALA A 65 11.37 -3.68 8.17
N SER A 66 10.65 -3.02 7.27
CA SER A 66 9.30 -2.53 7.52
C SER A 66 8.31 -3.67 7.75
N PHE A 67 8.51 -4.82 7.12
CA PHE A 67 7.64 -5.98 7.33
C PHE A 67 7.80 -6.56 8.74
N ALA A 68 9.04 -6.62 9.25
CA ALA A 68 9.29 -7.07 10.60
C ALA A 68 8.59 -6.18 11.62
N LYS A 69 8.62 -4.86 11.40
CA LYS A 69 7.90 -3.89 12.23
C LYS A 69 6.39 -4.09 12.15
N MET A 70 5.88 -4.35 10.95
CA MET A 70 4.45 -4.59 10.71
C MET A 70 3.97 -5.87 11.42
N MET A 71 4.82 -6.87 11.52
CA MET A 71 4.53 -8.15 12.18
C MET A 71 4.78 -8.11 13.68
N SER A 72 5.16 -6.97 14.26
CA SER A 72 5.33 -6.84 15.71
C SER A 72 3.99 -7.03 16.42
N ALA A 73 4.03 -7.57 17.64
CA ALA A 73 2.83 -7.89 18.41
C ALA A 73 1.93 -6.66 18.64
N GLU A 74 2.53 -5.48 18.79
CA GLU A 74 1.80 -4.24 19.04
C GLU A 74 1.00 -3.74 17.85
N PHE A 75 1.49 -4.00 16.64
CA PHE A 75 0.92 -3.44 15.42
C PHE A 75 0.10 -4.44 14.63
N TYR A 76 0.41 -5.73 14.76
CA TYR A 76 -0.13 -6.78 13.89
C TYR A 76 -1.66 -6.85 13.88
N GLU A 77 -2.30 -6.79 15.06
CA GLU A 77 -3.76 -6.91 15.14
C GLU A 77 -4.47 -5.74 14.44
N ASP A 78 -3.97 -4.52 14.65
CA ASP A 78 -4.57 -3.34 14.03
C ASP A 78 -4.38 -3.38 12.50
N TRP A 79 -3.19 -3.77 12.05
CA TRP A 79 -2.92 -3.98 10.64
C TRP A 79 -3.84 -5.05 10.04
N ARG A 80 -4.03 -6.14 10.75
CA ARG A 80 -4.88 -7.25 10.30
C ARG A 80 -6.33 -6.82 10.15
N LYS A 81 -6.86 -6.04 11.09
CA LYS A 81 -8.22 -5.51 11.03
C LYS A 81 -8.42 -4.64 9.80
N TRP A 82 -7.45 -3.77 9.53
CA TRP A 82 -7.49 -2.92 8.35
C TRP A 82 -7.41 -3.76 7.07
N TYR A 83 -6.48 -4.68 7.02
CA TYR A 83 -6.25 -5.56 5.87
C TYR A 83 -7.48 -6.40 5.54
N ASP A 84 -8.16 -6.93 6.55
CA ASP A 84 -9.36 -7.73 6.37
C ASP A 84 -10.51 -6.93 5.75
N LYS A 85 -10.51 -5.62 5.88
CA LYS A 85 -11.45 -4.75 5.18
C LYS A 85 -11.06 -4.53 3.72
N PHE A 86 -9.78 -4.59 3.42
CA PHE A 86 -9.26 -4.35 2.07
C PHE A 86 -9.40 -5.57 1.16
N VAL A 87 -9.10 -6.74 1.66
CA VAL A 87 -9.11 -7.98 0.87
C VAL A 87 -10.40 -8.20 0.08
N PRO A 88 -11.60 -7.99 0.65
CA PRO A 88 -12.84 -8.16 -0.11
C PRO A 88 -13.03 -7.20 -1.28
N LEU A 89 -12.26 -6.13 -1.34
CA LEU A 89 -12.38 -5.10 -2.37
C LEU A 89 -11.45 -5.36 -3.57
N VAL A 90 -10.59 -6.37 -3.50
CA VAL A 90 -9.51 -6.59 -4.46
C VAL A 90 -9.68 -7.91 -5.18
N ASP A 91 -9.52 -7.89 -6.51
CA ASP A 91 -9.47 -9.09 -7.33
C ASP A 91 -8.07 -9.69 -7.40
N SER A 92 -7.07 -8.84 -7.53
CA SER A 92 -5.68 -9.28 -7.65
C SER A 92 -4.73 -8.15 -7.28
N GLY A 93 -3.47 -8.52 -7.05
CA GLY A 93 -2.43 -7.56 -6.76
C GLY A 93 -1.08 -8.05 -7.26
N ARG A 94 -0.19 -7.11 -7.56
CA ARG A 94 1.20 -7.42 -7.89
C ARG A 94 2.09 -6.35 -7.29
N ARG A 95 3.35 -6.69 -7.12
CA ARG A 95 4.36 -5.76 -6.60
C ARG A 95 5.45 -5.59 -7.64
N GLU A 96 5.82 -4.34 -7.86
CA GLU A 96 6.92 -3.97 -8.75
C GLU A 96 7.90 -3.13 -7.94
N ILE A 97 9.19 -3.43 -8.08
CA ILE A 97 10.25 -2.68 -7.40
C ILE A 97 11.19 -2.15 -8.45
N PHE A 98 11.39 -0.83 -8.44
CA PHE A 98 12.23 -0.14 -9.41
C PHE A 98 13.40 0.53 -8.71
N LYS A 99 14.54 0.59 -9.39
CA LYS A 99 15.66 1.40 -8.95
C LYS A 99 15.41 2.83 -9.41
N LEU A 100 15.54 3.78 -8.49
CA LEU A 100 15.46 5.20 -8.85
C LEU A 100 16.77 5.60 -9.51
N VAL A 101 16.69 6.05 -10.76
CA VAL A 101 17.87 6.48 -11.53
C VAL A 101 18.19 7.95 -11.24
N GLU A 102 17.18 8.79 -11.18
CA GLU A 102 17.32 10.23 -10.91
C GLU A 102 16.18 10.74 -10.01
#